data_3f99db4784895c9aa99394c96a13a72c
#
_entry.id   3f99db4784895c9aa99394c96a13a72c
#
_cell.length_a   1.000
_cell.length_b   1.000
_cell.length_c   1.000
_cell.angle_alpha   90.00
_cell.angle_beta   90.00
_cell.angle_gamma   90.00
#
_symmetry.space_group_name_H-M   'P 1'
#
loop_
_entity.id
_entity.type
_entity.pdbx_description
1 polymer ?
#
loop_
_entity_poly.entity_id
_entity_poly.type
_entity_poly.pdbx_seq_one_letter_code
_entity_poly.pdbx_strand_id
1 'polypeptide(L)'
;MSTSRYHAVAQHTFRQAIIHLLENEYKLLGSHRVIQMIADDIAELQAEYYRDADKVPPGHIVWQGTLDTGHKPAVGRRAEDEPTVTAVLPLITDNDIAERARGCPPGKHGATWARDRSIRRMVRLAKAAVNSPGGPQLLSQADLALLLNRSIATIKQYTQEHFEQTGELLPIKGNVLDSGGATTHKGQILRLYEQGMAPPDIARATNHSLG
;
A
#
# COMPACT_ATOMS: atom_id res chain seq x y z
N MET A 1 -19.32 -9.28 14.75
CA MET A 1 -19.45 -8.15 13.80
C MET A 1 -18.20 -8.13 12.94
N SER A 2 -18.32 -8.21 11.63
CA SER A 2 -17.15 -8.18 10.73
C SER A 2 -16.61 -6.75 10.68
N THR A 3 -15.42 -6.53 11.21
CA THR A 3 -14.74 -5.24 11.11
C THR A 3 -14.49 -4.95 9.63
N SER A 4 -14.94 -3.80 9.16
CA SER A 4 -14.75 -3.38 7.76
C SER A 4 -13.26 -3.44 7.39
N ARG A 5 -12.94 -3.93 6.18
CA ARG A 5 -11.56 -3.95 5.65
C ARG A 5 -10.94 -2.55 5.50
N TYR A 6 -11.77 -1.52 5.52
CA TYR A 6 -11.33 -0.12 5.50
C TYR A 6 -11.07 0.45 6.90
N HIS A 7 -11.37 -0.29 7.97
CA HIS A 7 -11.18 0.21 9.33
C HIS A 7 -9.72 0.59 9.61
N ALA A 8 -8.78 -0.27 9.21
CA ALA A 8 -7.36 0.02 9.37
C ALA A 8 -6.93 1.28 8.62
N VAL A 9 -7.46 1.50 7.41
CA VAL A 9 -7.16 2.72 6.62
C VAL A 9 -7.77 3.96 7.28
N ALA A 10 -8.97 3.85 7.86
CA ALA A 10 -9.60 4.94 8.59
C ALA A 10 -8.83 5.37 9.85
N GLN A 11 -7.98 4.49 10.40
CA GLN A 11 -7.08 4.80 11.52
C GLN A 11 -5.83 5.58 11.10
N HIS A 12 -5.50 5.64 9.80
CA HIS A 12 -4.36 6.40 9.28
C HIS A 12 -4.65 7.91 9.21
N THR A 13 -5.17 8.51 10.27
CA THR A 13 -5.40 9.94 10.37
C THR A 13 -4.43 10.58 11.36
N PHE A 14 -4.09 11.86 11.13
CA PHE A 14 -3.26 12.63 12.07
C PHE A 14 -3.80 12.58 13.51
N ARG A 15 -5.13 12.70 13.67
CA ARG A 15 -5.79 12.59 14.97
C ARG A 15 -5.54 11.24 15.63
N GLN A 16 -5.60 10.15 14.86
CA GLN A 16 -5.38 8.80 15.40
C GLN A 16 -3.92 8.57 15.77
N ALA A 17 -2.99 9.11 14.98
CA ALA A 17 -1.56 9.07 15.32
C ALA A 17 -1.28 9.77 16.66
N ILE A 18 -1.89 10.94 16.91
CA ILE A 18 -1.80 11.63 18.21
C ILE A 18 -2.37 10.77 19.34
N ILE A 19 -3.57 10.18 19.14
CA ILE A 19 -4.19 9.31 20.15
C ILE A 19 -3.26 8.14 20.50
N HIS A 20 -2.74 7.46 19.48
CA HIS A 20 -1.80 6.36 19.67
C HIS A 20 -0.56 6.78 20.44
N LEU A 21 0.02 7.91 20.08
CA LEU A 21 1.18 8.48 20.77
C LEU A 21 0.87 8.73 22.26
N LEU A 22 -0.24 9.40 22.55
CA LEU A 22 -0.63 9.75 23.93
C LEU A 22 -0.97 8.51 24.78
N GLU A 23 -1.63 7.50 24.20
CA GLU A 23 -2.05 6.30 24.93
C GLU A 23 -0.90 5.30 25.13
N ASN A 24 0.00 5.15 24.15
CA ASN A 24 1.02 4.10 24.19
C ASN A 24 2.38 4.60 24.68
N GLU A 25 2.79 5.81 24.31
CA GLU A 25 4.10 6.35 24.68
C GLU A 25 4.05 7.17 25.98
N TYR A 26 3.02 8.00 26.17
CA TYR A 26 2.91 8.91 27.30
C TYR A 26 1.88 8.45 28.32
N LYS A 27 2.27 7.54 29.21
CA LYS A 27 1.39 7.03 30.28
C LYS A 27 1.18 8.02 31.45
N LEU A 28 1.92 9.12 31.50
CA LEU A 28 1.90 10.07 32.62
C LEU A 28 1.90 11.52 32.11
N LEU A 29 0.75 12.17 32.17
CA LEU A 29 0.59 13.60 32.01
C LEU A 29 0.85 14.29 33.37
N GLY A 30 1.89 15.11 33.52
CA GLY A 30 2.13 15.84 34.75
C GLY A 30 3.49 16.54 34.91
N SER A 31 4.45 16.19 34.03
CA SER A 31 5.77 16.83 34.04
C SER A 31 5.86 17.85 32.90
N HIS A 32 6.38 19.04 33.18
CA HIS A 32 6.63 20.07 32.15
C HIS A 32 7.50 19.56 31.01
N ARG A 33 8.48 18.72 31.31
CA ARG A 33 9.34 18.06 30.31
C ARG A 33 8.56 17.11 29.42
N VAL A 34 7.64 16.36 29.98
CA VAL A 34 6.76 15.44 29.21
C VAL A 34 5.83 16.23 28.28
N ILE A 35 5.29 17.34 28.74
CA ILE A 35 4.45 18.22 27.89
C ILE A 35 5.25 18.81 26.74
N GLN A 36 6.49 19.23 26.96
CA GLN A 36 7.36 19.70 25.89
C GLN A 36 7.66 18.59 24.88
N MET A 37 8.02 17.39 25.34
CA MET A 37 8.26 16.24 24.44
C MET A 37 7.01 15.93 23.62
N ILE A 38 5.83 15.90 24.22
CA ILE A 38 4.57 15.68 23.49
C ILE A 38 4.36 16.78 22.44
N ALA A 39 4.64 18.03 22.77
CA ALA A 39 4.50 19.13 21.82
C ALA A 39 5.47 19.02 20.63
N ASP A 40 6.72 18.62 20.90
CA ASP A 40 7.73 18.40 19.87
C ASP A 40 7.33 17.23 18.94
N ASP A 41 6.87 16.12 19.50
CA ASP A 41 6.42 14.96 18.74
C ASP A 41 5.15 15.26 17.92
N ILE A 42 4.22 16.05 18.46
CA ILE A 42 3.05 16.52 17.70
C ILE A 42 3.48 17.39 16.52
N ALA A 43 4.45 18.27 16.71
CA ALA A 43 4.97 19.12 15.64
C ALA A 43 5.67 18.28 14.55
N GLU A 44 6.42 17.26 14.94
CA GLU A 44 7.07 16.32 14.02
C GLU A 44 6.03 15.52 13.21
N LEU A 45 5.02 14.96 13.88
CA LEU A 45 3.90 14.31 13.24
C LEU A 45 3.17 15.24 12.27
N GLN A 46 2.92 16.49 12.68
CA GLN A 46 2.30 17.48 11.81
C GLN A 46 3.13 17.71 10.54
N ALA A 47 4.45 17.84 10.66
CA ALA A 47 5.34 17.99 9.51
C ALA A 47 5.37 16.76 8.61
N GLU A 48 5.19 15.57 9.17
CA GLU A 48 5.08 14.34 8.40
C GLU A 48 3.77 14.23 7.61
N TYR A 49 2.64 14.56 8.25
CA TYR A 49 1.31 14.44 7.63
C TYR A 49 0.96 15.61 6.71
N TYR A 50 1.33 16.83 7.10
CA TYR A 50 1.02 18.04 6.37
C TYR A 50 2.28 18.57 5.68
N ARG A 51 2.71 17.85 4.64
CA ARG A 51 3.84 18.31 3.81
C ARG A 51 3.47 19.59 3.10
N ASP A 52 4.44 20.48 2.96
CA ASP A 52 4.28 21.70 2.19
C ASP A 52 3.78 21.36 0.78
N ALA A 53 2.75 22.04 0.33
CA ALA A 53 2.15 21.81 -0.98
C ALA A 53 3.16 21.93 -2.12
N ASP A 54 4.16 22.79 -1.95
CA ASP A 54 5.23 23.02 -2.93
C ASP A 54 6.20 21.82 -3.09
N LYS A 55 6.18 20.89 -2.14
CA LYS A 55 6.97 19.65 -2.17
C LYS A 55 6.24 18.47 -2.79
N VAL A 56 4.96 18.63 -3.12
CA VAL A 56 4.15 17.60 -3.77
C VAL A 56 3.99 17.96 -5.25
N PRO A 57 4.63 17.23 -6.18
CA PRO A 57 4.53 17.53 -7.60
C PRO A 57 3.07 17.43 -8.10
N PRO A 58 2.69 18.18 -9.15
CA PRO A 58 1.37 18.04 -9.77
C PRO A 58 1.03 16.58 -10.11
N GLY A 59 -0.21 16.18 -9.86
CA GLY A 59 -0.66 14.81 -10.10
C GLY A 59 -0.24 13.80 -9.04
N HIS A 60 0.53 14.21 -8.03
CA HIS A 60 0.91 13.36 -6.90
C HIS A 60 0.00 13.61 -5.69
N ILE A 61 -0.02 12.64 -4.81
CA ILE A 61 -0.71 12.72 -3.52
C ILE A 61 0.23 12.30 -2.40
N VAL A 62 -0.03 12.83 -1.21
CA VAL A 62 0.57 12.33 0.03
C VAL A 62 -0.31 11.20 0.56
N TRP A 63 0.29 10.04 0.81
CA TRP A 63 -0.44 8.88 1.32
C TRP A 63 0.34 8.22 2.45
N GLN A 64 -0.39 7.85 3.51
CA GLN A 64 0.17 7.08 4.61
C GLN A 64 -0.20 5.60 4.44
N GLY A 65 0.80 4.73 4.51
CA GLY A 65 0.61 3.28 4.44
C GLY A 65 1.52 2.54 5.41
N THR A 66 1.45 1.22 5.41
CA THR A 66 2.25 0.39 6.31
C THR A 66 3.73 0.46 5.94
N LEU A 67 4.61 0.69 6.91
CA LEU A 67 6.06 0.59 6.71
C LEU A 67 6.45 -0.88 6.51
N ASP A 68 7.23 -1.15 5.47
CA ASP A 68 7.84 -2.48 5.32
C ASP A 68 9.02 -2.61 6.29
N THR A 69 8.83 -3.37 7.33
CA THR A 69 9.87 -3.68 8.32
C THR A 69 10.70 -4.92 7.96
N GLY A 70 10.43 -5.56 6.82
CA GLY A 70 11.03 -6.83 6.41
C GLY A 70 10.56 -8.03 7.21
N HIS A 71 9.63 -7.85 8.15
CA HIS A 71 9.15 -8.91 9.03
C HIS A 71 7.63 -9.00 8.99
N LYS A 72 7.12 -10.24 9.09
CA LYS A 72 5.67 -10.47 9.25
C LYS A 72 5.20 -9.92 10.60
N PRO A 73 4.01 -9.32 10.65
CA PRO A 73 3.40 -8.91 11.92
C PRO A 73 3.26 -10.11 12.87
N ALA A 74 3.49 -9.87 14.16
CA ALA A 74 3.26 -10.90 15.17
C ALA A 74 1.79 -11.35 15.19
N VAL A 75 1.57 -12.62 15.49
CA VAL A 75 0.21 -13.18 15.61
C VAL A 75 -0.55 -12.41 16.68
N GLY A 76 -1.76 -11.95 16.33
CA GLY A 76 -2.62 -11.18 17.23
C GLY A 76 -2.37 -9.66 17.22
N ARG A 77 -1.37 -9.16 16.50
CA ARG A 77 -1.17 -7.73 16.29
C ARG A 77 -2.28 -7.18 15.41
N ARG A 78 -2.85 -6.05 15.81
CA ARG A 78 -3.87 -5.38 15.02
C ARG A 78 -3.23 -4.57 13.89
N ALA A 79 -3.95 -4.39 12.79
CA ALA A 79 -3.45 -3.61 11.65
C ALA A 79 -3.19 -2.12 12.00
N GLU A 80 -3.90 -1.61 13.00
CA GLU A 80 -3.76 -0.25 13.55
C GLU A 80 -2.49 -0.05 14.37
N ASP A 81 -1.88 -1.14 14.87
CA ASP A 81 -0.64 -1.12 15.66
C ASP A 81 0.63 -1.27 14.78
N GLU A 82 0.46 -1.40 13.47
CA GLU A 82 1.58 -1.51 12.56
C GLU A 82 2.22 -0.14 12.31
N PRO A 83 3.56 -0.08 12.22
CA PRO A 83 4.25 1.16 11.90
C PRO A 83 3.82 1.64 10.51
N THR A 84 3.65 2.94 10.39
CA THR A 84 3.26 3.58 9.13
C THR A 84 4.33 4.55 8.65
N VAL A 85 4.32 4.82 7.36
CA VAL A 85 5.20 5.80 6.71
C VAL A 85 4.41 6.57 5.67
N THR A 86 4.75 7.84 5.51
CA THR A 86 4.13 8.74 4.53
C THR A 86 4.95 8.79 3.24
N ALA A 87 4.31 8.56 2.11
CA ALA A 87 4.91 8.63 0.79
C ALA A 87 4.19 9.62 -0.13
N VAL A 88 4.93 10.19 -1.08
CA VAL A 88 4.39 10.97 -2.19
C VAL A 88 4.22 10.04 -3.39
N LEU A 89 2.98 9.78 -3.77
CA LEU A 89 2.64 8.80 -4.79
C LEU A 89 2.16 9.45 -6.09
N PRO A 90 2.63 8.99 -7.27
CA PRO A 90 2.22 9.51 -8.58
C PRO A 90 0.83 8.98 -8.97
N LEU A 91 -0.23 9.64 -8.53
CA LEU A 91 -1.61 9.25 -8.80
C LEU A 91 -1.98 9.47 -10.28
N ILE A 92 -1.61 10.64 -10.83
CA ILE A 92 -1.83 11.01 -12.22
C ILE A 92 -0.50 11.46 -12.80
N THR A 93 -0.12 10.92 -13.96
CA THR A 93 1.08 11.31 -14.69
C THR A 93 0.74 11.97 -16.01
N ASP A 94 1.71 12.68 -16.63
CA ASP A 94 1.53 13.27 -17.96
C ASP A 94 1.12 12.23 -19.00
N ASN A 95 1.62 11.00 -18.88
CA ASN A 95 1.21 9.91 -19.76
C ASN A 95 -0.27 9.54 -19.58
N ASP A 96 -0.79 9.55 -18.34
CA ASP A 96 -2.24 9.31 -18.10
C ASP A 96 -3.08 10.41 -18.77
N ILE A 97 -2.63 11.66 -18.70
CA ILE A 97 -3.29 12.82 -19.34
C ILE A 97 -3.24 12.68 -20.86
N ALA A 98 -2.08 12.40 -21.42
CA ALA A 98 -1.88 12.24 -22.86
C ALA A 98 -2.68 11.07 -23.43
N GLU A 99 -2.73 9.91 -22.72
CA GLU A 99 -3.59 8.78 -23.11
C GLU A 99 -5.08 9.16 -23.09
N ARG A 100 -5.47 9.92 -22.08
CA ARG A 100 -6.89 10.35 -21.94
C ARG A 100 -7.27 11.32 -23.06
N ALA A 101 -6.40 12.26 -23.39
CA ALA A 101 -6.60 13.22 -24.47
C ALA A 101 -6.70 12.55 -25.85
N ARG A 102 -5.89 11.49 -26.09
CA ARG A 102 -5.98 10.71 -27.36
C ARG A 102 -7.23 9.85 -27.46
N GLY A 103 -7.84 9.49 -26.31
CA GLY A 103 -8.99 8.60 -26.27
C GLY A 103 -8.65 7.12 -26.45
N CYS A 104 -9.70 6.30 -26.55
CA CYS A 104 -9.56 4.87 -26.77
C CYS A 104 -9.04 4.58 -28.18
N PRO A 105 -7.97 3.77 -28.37
CA PRO A 105 -7.47 3.44 -29.68
C PRO A 105 -8.54 2.73 -30.55
N PRO A 106 -8.52 2.96 -31.88
CA PRO A 106 -9.40 2.24 -32.80
C PRO A 106 -9.26 0.72 -32.63
N GLY A 107 -10.38 0.01 -32.68
CA GLY A 107 -10.43 -1.44 -32.55
C GLY A 107 -10.32 -1.98 -31.11
N LYS A 108 -10.10 -1.14 -30.11
CA LYS A 108 -10.08 -1.53 -28.70
C LYS A 108 -11.41 -1.20 -28.02
N HIS A 109 -11.95 -2.14 -27.24
CA HIS A 109 -13.16 -1.90 -26.46
C HIS A 109 -12.88 -0.92 -25.32
N GLY A 110 -13.72 0.12 -25.15
CA GLY A 110 -13.49 1.19 -24.17
C GLY A 110 -13.37 0.73 -22.72
N ALA A 111 -14.17 -0.29 -22.33
CA ALA A 111 -14.08 -0.87 -20.98
C ALA A 111 -12.76 -1.60 -20.74
N THR A 112 -12.27 -2.35 -21.71
CA THR A 112 -10.97 -3.04 -21.65
C THR A 112 -9.84 -2.00 -21.54
N TRP A 113 -9.88 -0.98 -22.38
CA TRP A 113 -8.89 0.11 -22.33
C TRP A 113 -8.86 0.83 -20.98
N ALA A 114 -10.04 1.13 -20.41
CA ALA A 114 -10.13 1.77 -19.09
C ALA A 114 -9.61 0.85 -17.97
N ARG A 115 -9.87 -0.46 -18.08
CA ARG A 115 -9.35 -1.49 -17.16
C ARG A 115 -7.83 -1.56 -17.22
N ASP A 116 -7.24 -1.69 -18.41
CA ASP A 116 -5.78 -1.76 -18.58
C ASP A 116 -5.07 -0.54 -17.96
N ARG A 117 -5.64 0.65 -18.15
CA ARG A 117 -5.13 1.88 -17.54
C ARG A 117 -5.20 1.85 -16.01
N SER A 118 -6.29 1.29 -15.46
CA SER A 118 -6.43 1.15 -14.00
C SER A 118 -5.41 0.17 -13.45
N ILE A 119 -5.14 -0.95 -14.15
CA ILE A 119 -4.09 -1.90 -13.77
C ILE A 119 -2.71 -1.25 -13.81
N ARG A 120 -2.36 -0.55 -14.89
CA ARG A 120 -1.06 0.16 -14.98
C ARG A 120 -0.88 1.19 -13.86
N ARG A 121 -1.95 1.94 -13.51
CA ARG A 121 -1.92 2.89 -12.40
C ARG A 121 -1.72 2.19 -11.05
N MET A 122 -2.42 1.07 -10.83
CA MET A 122 -2.26 0.25 -9.64
C MET A 122 -0.81 -0.22 -9.47
N VAL A 123 -0.21 -0.77 -10.53
CA VAL A 123 1.18 -1.23 -10.53
C VAL A 123 2.15 -0.09 -10.22
N ARG A 124 1.96 1.06 -10.87
CA ARG A 124 2.79 2.25 -10.65
C ARG A 124 2.72 2.71 -9.18
N LEU A 125 1.52 2.79 -8.60
CA LEU A 125 1.34 3.22 -7.20
C LEU A 125 2.02 2.25 -6.24
N ALA A 126 1.84 0.95 -6.40
CA ALA A 126 2.45 -0.04 -5.54
C ALA A 126 3.99 -0.02 -5.62
N LYS A 127 4.55 0.08 -6.84
CA LYS A 127 6.01 0.18 -7.03
C LYS A 127 6.58 1.51 -6.50
N ALA A 128 5.87 2.62 -6.69
CA ALA A 128 6.32 3.92 -6.18
C ALA A 128 6.30 3.96 -4.64
N ALA A 129 5.34 3.32 -4.00
CA ALA A 129 5.24 3.24 -2.56
C ALA A 129 6.46 2.52 -1.94
N VAL A 130 6.82 1.35 -2.46
CA VAL A 130 8.00 0.59 -1.99
C VAL A 130 9.30 1.36 -2.21
N ASN A 131 9.40 2.14 -3.29
CA ASN A 131 10.59 2.93 -3.60
C ASN A 131 10.54 4.37 -3.04
N SER A 132 9.69 4.62 -2.06
CA SER A 132 9.56 5.95 -1.47
C SER A 132 10.82 6.38 -0.71
N PRO A 133 11.30 7.64 -0.88
CA PRO A 133 12.46 8.17 -0.16
C PRO A 133 12.29 8.18 1.38
N GLY A 134 11.04 8.23 1.87
CA GLY A 134 10.74 8.22 3.31
C GLY A 134 10.79 6.83 3.95
N GLY A 135 11.08 5.80 3.17
CA GLY A 135 11.09 4.39 3.56
C GLY A 135 10.12 3.55 2.71
N PRO A 136 10.34 2.25 2.62
CA PRO A 136 9.50 1.38 1.82
C PRO A 136 8.09 1.29 2.41
N GLN A 137 7.10 1.76 1.66
CA GLN A 137 5.70 1.74 2.03
C GLN A 137 4.98 0.58 1.33
N LEU A 138 4.20 -0.18 2.08
CA LEU A 138 3.33 -1.21 1.54
C LEU A 138 1.88 -0.73 1.50
N LEU A 139 1.33 -0.61 0.29
CA LEU A 139 -0.09 -0.34 0.10
C LEU A 139 -0.90 -1.63 0.29
N SER A 140 -2.00 -1.54 1.02
CA SER A 140 -2.98 -2.62 1.11
C SER A 140 -3.92 -2.62 -0.10
N GLN A 141 -4.70 -3.69 -0.27
CA GLN A 141 -5.77 -3.71 -1.27
C GLN A 141 -6.84 -2.65 -0.99
N ALA A 142 -7.04 -2.27 0.29
CA ALA A 142 -7.96 -1.20 0.67
C ALA A 142 -7.43 0.17 0.26
N ASP A 143 -6.14 0.44 0.46
CA ASP A 143 -5.50 1.67 -0.03
C ASP A 143 -5.67 1.83 -1.53
N LEU A 144 -5.32 0.79 -2.30
CA LEU A 144 -5.47 0.80 -3.75
C LEU A 144 -6.92 0.96 -4.20
N ALA A 145 -7.87 0.38 -3.47
CA ALA A 145 -9.29 0.52 -3.75
C ALA A 145 -9.75 1.97 -3.59
N LEU A 146 -9.32 2.65 -2.53
CA LEU A 146 -9.59 4.07 -2.31
C LEU A 146 -8.91 4.95 -3.37
N LEU A 147 -7.62 4.76 -3.60
CA LEU A 147 -6.83 5.55 -4.54
C LEU A 147 -7.33 5.45 -5.98
N LEU A 148 -7.84 4.29 -6.38
CA LEU A 148 -8.34 4.04 -7.73
C LEU A 148 -9.85 4.21 -7.86
N ASN A 149 -10.55 4.48 -6.77
CA ASN A 149 -12.01 4.50 -6.70
C ASN A 149 -12.62 3.21 -7.27
N ARG A 150 -12.18 2.07 -6.73
CA ARG A 150 -12.61 0.72 -7.12
C ARG A 150 -12.96 -0.10 -5.89
N SER A 151 -13.72 -1.18 -6.07
CA SER A 151 -13.96 -2.14 -5.00
C SER A 151 -12.70 -2.98 -4.71
N ILE A 152 -12.56 -3.49 -3.48
CA ILE A 152 -11.48 -4.42 -3.11
C ILE A 152 -11.51 -5.67 -4.01
N ALA A 153 -12.71 -6.15 -4.37
CA ALA A 153 -12.86 -7.29 -5.28
C ALA A 153 -12.24 -6.99 -6.66
N THR A 154 -12.45 -5.76 -7.18
CA THR A 154 -11.85 -5.31 -8.44
C THR A 154 -10.31 -5.23 -8.32
N ILE A 155 -9.78 -4.73 -7.21
CA ILE A 155 -8.33 -4.68 -6.97
C ILE A 155 -7.73 -6.09 -6.94
N LYS A 156 -8.39 -7.03 -6.26
CA LYS A 156 -7.98 -8.45 -6.27
C LYS A 156 -7.91 -9.02 -7.69
N GLN A 157 -8.94 -8.77 -8.49
CA GLN A 157 -8.98 -9.21 -9.88
C GLN A 157 -7.84 -8.58 -10.70
N TYR A 158 -7.58 -7.30 -10.54
CA TYR A 158 -6.49 -6.59 -11.23
C TYR A 158 -5.11 -7.11 -10.83
N THR A 159 -4.91 -7.40 -9.55
CA THR A 159 -3.66 -7.98 -9.04
C THR A 159 -3.42 -9.37 -9.64
N GLN A 160 -4.46 -10.19 -9.70
CA GLN A 160 -4.40 -11.52 -10.28
C GLN A 160 -4.12 -11.45 -11.79
N GLU A 161 -4.80 -10.59 -12.50
CA GLU A 161 -4.61 -10.39 -13.94
C GLU A 161 -3.21 -9.89 -14.27
N HIS A 162 -2.67 -8.96 -13.48
CA HIS A 162 -1.29 -8.51 -13.63
C HIS A 162 -0.31 -9.68 -13.48
N PHE A 163 -0.49 -10.51 -12.46
CA PHE A 163 0.35 -11.70 -12.26
C PHE A 163 0.23 -12.71 -13.42
N GLU A 164 -0.98 -12.96 -13.90
CA GLU A 164 -1.20 -13.88 -15.04
C GLU A 164 -0.54 -13.40 -16.33
N GLN A 165 -0.51 -12.09 -16.55
CA GLN A 165 0.08 -11.49 -17.76
C GLN A 165 1.61 -11.37 -17.69
N THR A 166 2.16 -11.12 -16.50
CA THR A 166 3.57 -10.73 -16.35
C THR A 166 4.40 -11.74 -15.54
N GLY A 167 3.77 -12.61 -14.76
CA GLY A 167 4.43 -13.46 -13.76
C GLY A 167 4.95 -12.67 -12.55
N GLU A 168 4.76 -11.34 -12.49
CA GLU A 168 5.27 -10.49 -11.43
C GLU A 168 4.25 -10.34 -10.30
N LEU A 169 4.66 -10.65 -9.06
CA LEU A 169 3.88 -10.34 -7.87
C LEU A 169 3.96 -8.86 -7.55
N LEU A 170 2.80 -8.21 -7.47
CA LEU A 170 2.72 -6.81 -7.09
C LEU A 170 3.15 -6.64 -5.62
N PRO A 171 4.08 -5.70 -5.28
CA PRO A 171 4.58 -5.50 -3.93
C PRO A 171 3.55 -4.73 -3.07
N ILE A 172 2.47 -5.40 -2.73
CA ILE A 172 1.43 -4.91 -1.82
C ILE A 172 1.52 -5.62 -0.47
N LYS A 173 0.97 -5.02 0.58
CA LYS A 173 1.02 -5.53 1.96
C LYS A 173 0.67 -7.02 2.07
N GLY A 174 -0.41 -7.45 1.39
CA GLY A 174 -0.85 -8.84 1.43
C GLY A 174 0.15 -9.82 0.81
N ASN A 175 0.89 -9.40 -0.21
CA ASN A 175 1.87 -10.24 -0.90
C ASN A 175 3.24 -10.25 -0.20
N VAL A 176 3.66 -9.11 0.36
CA VAL A 176 4.96 -8.97 1.02
C VAL A 176 4.93 -9.55 2.43
N LEU A 177 3.89 -9.21 3.21
CA LEU A 177 3.78 -9.62 4.61
C LEU A 177 2.99 -10.91 4.81
N ASP A 178 2.45 -11.52 3.72
CA ASP A 178 1.62 -12.74 3.79
C ASP A 178 0.51 -12.62 4.86
N SER A 179 -0.06 -11.43 4.97
CA SER A 179 -1.04 -11.08 5.99
C SER A 179 -2.46 -11.37 5.52
N GLY A 180 -2.92 -12.60 5.69
CA GLY A 180 -4.32 -12.98 5.53
C GLY A 180 -4.58 -14.25 4.75
N GLY A 181 -5.50 -15.08 5.23
CA GLY A 181 -5.88 -16.37 4.64
C GLY A 181 -6.45 -16.32 3.21
N ALA A 182 -6.82 -15.12 2.72
CA ALA A 182 -7.32 -14.94 1.35
C ALA A 182 -6.22 -14.59 0.32
N THR A 183 -5.01 -14.32 0.78
CA THR A 183 -3.85 -13.93 -0.06
C THR A 183 -2.67 -14.89 0.12
N THR A 184 -2.92 -16.11 0.56
CA THR A 184 -1.85 -17.10 0.67
C THR A 184 -1.25 -17.32 -0.72
N HIS A 185 0.06 -17.16 -0.85
CA HIS A 185 0.82 -17.50 -2.06
C HIS A 185 0.69 -18.97 -2.45
N LYS A 186 0.04 -19.78 -1.61
CA LYS A 186 -0.13 -21.23 -1.83
C LYS A 186 -0.70 -21.57 -3.20
N GLY A 187 -1.75 -20.88 -3.64
CA GLY A 187 -2.31 -21.06 -4.97
C GLY A 187 -1.38 -20.58 -6.09
N GLN A 188 -0.58 -19.55 -5.83
CA GLN A 188 0.41 -19.04 -6.77
C GLN A 188 1.62 -19.98 -6.86
N ILE A 189 2.13 -20.44 -5.72
CA ILE A 189 3.20 -21.43 -5.62
C ILE A 189 2.81 -22.72 -6.36
N LEU A 190 1.60 -23.21 -6.11
CA LEU A 190 1.10 -24.42 -6.78
C LEU A 190 1.04 -24.24 -8.31
N ARG A 191 0.51 -23.10 -8.78
CA ARG A 191 0.44 -22.80 -10.21
C ARG A 191 1.81 -22.71 -10.87
N LEU A 192 2.77 -22.01 -10.23
CA LEU A 192 4.15 -21.91 -10.72
C LEU A 192 4.83 -23.29 -10.76
N TYR A 193 4.55 -24.13 -9.77
CA TYR A 193 5.02 -25.52 -9.73
C TYR A 193 4.41 -26.36 -10.86
N GLU A 194 3.10 -26.25 -11.10
CA GLU A 194 2.40 -26.92 -12.21
C GLU A 194 2.89 -26.45 -13.60
N GLN A 195 3.39 -25.20 -13.69
CA GLN A 195 4.05 -24.67 -14.89
C GLN A 195 5.50 -25.18 -15.07
N GLY A 196 5.98 -26.02 -14.16
CA GLY A 196 7.31 -26.62 -14.23
C GLY A 196 8.43 -25.73 -13.69
N MET A 197 8.11 -24.64 -12.98
CA MET A 197 9.11 -23.77 -12.36
C MET A 197 9.79 -24.50 -11.19
N ALA A 198 11.13 -24.41 -11.11
CA ALA A 198 11.89 -25.05 -10.04
C ALA A 198 11.63 -24.40 -8.68
N PRO A 199 11.61 -25.17 -7.57
CA PRO A 199 11.34 -24.63 -6.23
C PRO A 199 12.17 -23.40 -5.82
N PRO A 200 13.49 -23.30 -6.15
CA PRO A 200 14.25 -22.08 -5.87
C PRO A 200 13.77 -20.83 -6.59
N ASP A 201 13.28 -21.00 -7.82
CA ASP A 201 12.77 -19.89 -8.64
C ASP A 201 11.36 -19.47 -8.17
N ILE A 202 10.55 -20.44 -7.74
CA ILE A 202 9.27 -20.18 -7.10
C ILE A 202 9.48 -19.40 -5.81
N ALA A 203 10.42 -19.83 -4.96
CA ALA A 203 10.73 -19.13 -3.71
C ALA A 203 11.18 -17.70 -3.97
N ARG A 204 12.02 -17.47 -4.98
CA ARG A 204 12.47 -16.13 -5.40
C ARG A 204 11.31 -15.30 -5.93
N ALA A 205 10.46 -15.87 -6.80
CA ALA A 205 9.31 -15.18 -7.40
C ALA A 205 8.22 -14.82 -6.38
N THR A 206 8.09 -15.60 -5.30
CA THR A 206 7.09 -15.41 -4.25
C THR A 206 7.65 -14.83 -2.95
N ASN A 207 8.94 -14.45 -2.93
CA ASN A 207 9.67 -13.92 -1.76
C ASN A 207 9.57 -14.82 -0.52
N HIS A 208 9.66 -16.15 -0.73
CA HIS A 208 9.70 -17.13 0.34
C HIS A 208 11.13 -17.68 0.51
N SER A 209 11.50 -18.02 1.76
CA SER A 209 12.71 -18.81 2.02
C SER A 209 12.45 -20.28 1.64
N LEU A 210 13.46 -20.92 1.06
CA LEU A 210 13.52 -22.38 1.02
C LEU A 210 13.84 -22.82 2.46
N GLY A 211 12.79 -23.20 3.23
CA GLY A 211 12.94 -23.74 4.58
C GLY A 211 13.54 -25.13 4.58
#